data_3867f7c451691429a850fe6a67bbd907
#
_entry.id   3867f7c451691429a850fe6a67bbd907
#
_cell.length_a   1.000
_cell.length_b   1.000
_cell.length_c   1.000
_cell.angle_alpha   90.00
_cell.angle_beta   90.00
_cell.angle_gamma   90.00
#
_symmetry.space_group_name_H-M   'P 1'
#
loop_
_entity.id
_entity.type
_entity.pdbx_description
1 polymer ?
#
loop_
_entity_poly.entity_id
_entity_poly.type
_entity_poly.pdbx_seq_one_letter_code
_entity_poly.pdbx_strand_id
1 'polypeptide(L)'
;MRKLAFIIIISALTTAVQAQRTVTLQECINLATDNNLQLKQGAAGVEFSERAANLSRLLLLPNLNLGSSYFWNFGYTIDPVTNLPLANSFQTNGYQATSTMNLFSGGTISNTIKKTKTDLQVAGMNYKEALENVQFQVIVAYLAVMFAEEQLNIANQKINTTELQLNNSKKLAQAGSIPEGNLLTIEAQLAQDQLSVIQSQNQLDKTYLDLKLLLQLDPTENIKITFPDISKVDNILNAPVPDALTVANYAIANKASIKKYEYQLLSDGLNKKIAGAAALPTLSLIGQVGTNYSNATYPPIITEADPYGTQINNNLSEVVGISLQIPIFNNGQVLLNKQNADLAIINTQLNQQIAINTMRQNVTQAINDLKAAIASYAAAEKNLAAAQSAFDFAEKKFNMGTASSFDYTNAINIKAQAESTLVQAKYDMIFKSKIIDYYLDKTLDF
;
A
#
# COMPACT_ATOMS: atom_id res chain seq x y z
N MET A 1 -66.67 -28.05 -14.94
CA MET A 1 -66.16 -28.26 -13.58
C MET A 1 -64.66 -27.96 -13.57
N ARG A 2 -64.33 -26.73 -13.18
CA ARG A 2 -62.94 -26.18 -13.18
C ARG A 2 -62.30 -26.55 -11.85
N LYS A 3 -61.26 -27.37 -11.88
CA LYS A 3 -60.43 -27.63 -10.73
C LYS A 3 -59.42 -26.47 -10.61
N LEU A 4 -59.60 -25.61 -9.59
CA LEU A 4 -58.60 -24.67 -9.14
C LEU A 4 -57.45 -25.45 -8.48
N ALA A 5 -56.29 -25.47 -9.12
CA ALA A 5 -55.05 -25.89 -8.51
C ALA A 5 -54.51 -24.70 -7.67
N PHE A 6 -54.54 -24.85 -6.36
CA PHE A 6 -53.91 -23.95 -5.39
C PHE A 6 -52.39 -24.24 -5.41
N ILE A 7 -51.61 -23.42 -6.11
CA ILE A 7 -50.17 -23.45 -6.03
C ILE A 7 -49.77 -22.70 -4.77
N ILE A 8 -49.47 -23.42 -3.70
CA ILE A 8 -48.82 -22.89 -2.52
C ILE A 8 -47.37 -22.63 -2.92
N ILE A 9 -47.03 -21.39 -3.22
CA ILE A 9 -45.67 -20.93 -3.31
C ILE A 9 -45.16 -20.82 -1.88
N ILE A 10 -44.51 -21.90 -1.41
CA ILE A 10 -43.63 -21.85 -0.23
C ILE A 10 -42.44 -21.01 -0.64
N SER A 11 -42.53 -19.71 -0.40
CA SER A 11 -41.35 -18.86 -0.37
C SER A 11 -40.50 -19.32 0.82
N ALA A 12 -39.59 -20.25 0.56
CA ALA A 12 -38.47 -20.48 1.46
C ALA A 12 -37.74 -19.16 1.63
N LEU A 13 -38.09 -18.40 2.67
CA LEU A 13 -37.21 -17.41 3.24
C LEU A 13 -35.95 -18.18 3.66
N THR A 14 -34.99 -18.27 2.78
CA THR A 14 -33.61 -18.49 3.17
C THR A 14 -33.21 -17.26 3.98
N THR A 15 -33.50 -17.31 5.28
CA THR A 15 -32.73 -16.55 6.24
C THR A 15 -31.32 -17.07 6.02
N ALA A 16 -30.53 -16.33 5.27
CA ALA A 16 -29.10 -16.47 5.30
C ALA A 16 -28.73 -16.23 6.78
N VAL A 17 -28.67 -17.31 7.55
CA VAL A 17 -27.94 -17.30 8.81
C VAL A 17 -26.56 -16.88 8.36
N GLN A 18 -26.22 -15.60 8.59
CA GLN A 18 -24.86 -15.12 8.43
C GLN A 18 -24.04 -15.95 9.43
N ALA A 19 -23.58 -17.11 8.96
CA ALA A 19 -22.68 -17.93 9.72
C ALA A 19 -21.48 -17.04 10.06
N GLN A 20 -21.24 -16.83 11.33
CA GLN A 20 -20.12 -16.06 11.83
C GLN A 20 -18.86 -16.68 11.24
N ARG A 21 -18.24 -15.99 10.27
CA ARG A 21 -17.05 -16.45 9.57
C ARG A 21 -15.86 -16.33 10.53
N THR A 22 -15.32 -17.46 10.92
CA THR A 22 -14.05 -17.49 11.65
C THR A 22 -12.90 -17.31 10.67
N VAL A 23 -11.99 -16.38 10.97
CA VAL A 23 -10.83 -16.06 10.13
C VAL A 23 -9.54 -16.24 10.94
N THR A 24 -8.59 -16.92 10.35
CA THR A 24 -7.22 -17.04 10.86
C THR A 24 -6.38 -15.84 10.45
N LEU A 25 -5.23 -15.64 11.09
CA LEU A 25 -4.29 -14.58 10.69
C LEU A 25 -3.87 -14.72 9.21
N GLN A 26 -3.56 -15.95 8.76
CA GLN A 26 -3.15 -16.19 7.38
C GLN A 26 -4.28 -15.87 6.38
N GLU A 27 -5.53 -16.20 6.72
CA GLU A 27 -6.69 -15.79 5.89
C GLU A 27 -6.87 -14.29 5.86
N CYS A 28 -6.66 -13.58 6.98
CA CYS A 28 -6.68 -12.11 7.01
C CYS A 28 -5.58 -11.52 6.12
N ILE A 29 -4.36 -12.05 6.16
CA ILE A 29 -3.26 -11.62 5.30
C ILE A 29 -3.62 -11.84 3.82
N ASN A 30 -4.17 -12.99 3.46
CA ASN A 30 -4.58 -13.29 2.09
C ASN A 30 -5.70 -12.36 1.63
N LEU A 31 -6.75 -12.18 2.44
CA LEU A 31 -7.86 -11.25 2.13
C LEU A 31 -7.36 -9.81 1.92
N ALA A 32 -6.47 -9.33 2.79
CA ALA A 32 -5.89 -8.00 2.64
C ALA A 32 -5.05 -7.91 1.36
N THR A 33 -4.23 -8.94 1.07
CA THR A 33 -3.40 -8.96 -0.14
C THR A 33 -4.25 -8.90 -1.42
N ASP A 34 -5.36 -9.62 -1.47
CA ASP A 34 -6.22 -9.71 -2.64
C ASP A 34 -7.12 -8.47 -2.82
N ASN A 35 -7.56 -7.87 -1.72
CA ASN A 35 -8.60 -6.83 -1.76
C ASN A 35 -8.08 -5.42 -1.51
N ASN A 36 -6.93 -5.23 -0.87
CA ASN A 36 -6.44 -3.93 -0.48
C ASN A 36 -6.25 -2.99 -1.68
N LEU A 37 -6.86 -1.80 -1.61
CA LEU A 37 -6.85 -0.83 -2.72
C LEU A 37 -5.46 -0.25 -2.99
N GLN A 38 -4.62 -0.09 -1.97
CA GLN A 38 -3.24 0.39 -2.14
C GLN A 38 -2.40 -0.64 -2.90
N LEU A 39 -2.61 -1.95 -2.63
CA LEU A 39 -1.94 -3.01 -3.36
C LEU A 39 -2.43 -3.09 -4.81
N LYS A 40 -3.72 -2.94 -5.06
CA LYS A 40 -4.28 -2.86 -6.42
C LYS A 40 -3.72 -1.65 -7.19
N GLN A 41 -3.59 -0.50 -6.53
CA GLN A 41 -2.93 0.68 -7.12
C GLN A 41 -1.45 0.43 -7.41
N GLY A 42 -0.73 -0.21 -6.49
CA GLY A 42 0.66 -0.61 -6.68
C GLY A 42 0.84 -1.59 -7.85
N ALA A 43 -0.04 -2.59 -7.95
CA ALA A 43 -0.06 -3.55 -9.06
C ALA A 43 -0.32 -2.87 -10.41
N ALA A 44 -1.26 -1.92 -10.47
CA ALA A 44 -1.48 -1.10 -11.66
C ALA A 44 -0.25 -0.27 -12.04
N GLY A 45 0.52 0.23 -11.06
CA GLY A 45 1.79 0.92 -11.27
C GLY A 45 2.87 0.00 -11.87
N VAL A 46 2.93 -1.25 -11.44
CA VAL A 46 3.82 -2.27 -12.04
C VAL A 46 3.41 -2.55 -13.49
N GLU A 47 2.11 -2.77 -13.73
CA GLU A 47 1.57 -3.01 -15.09
C GLU A 47 1.86 -1.83 -16.03
N PHE A 48 1.68 -0.59 -15.55
CA PHE A 48 2.04 0.61 -16.30
C PHE A 48 3.52 0.61 -16.70
N SER A 49 4.40 0.30 -15.76
CA SER A 49 5.86 0.24 -16.00
C SER A 49 6.24 -0.90 -16.94
N GLU A 50 5.55 -2.03 -16.86
CA GLU A 50 5.72 -3.16 -17.78
C GLU A 50 5.32 -2.79 -19.21
N ARG A 51 4.16 -2.17 -19.37
CA ARG A 51 3.70 -1.66 -20.68
C ARG A 51 4.69 -0.64 -21.24
N ALA A 52 5.20 0.29 -20.42
CA ALA A 52 6.22 1.25 -20.82
C ALA A 52 7.52 0.56 -21.26
N ALA A 53 7.99 -0.46 -20.55
CA ALA A 53 9.17 -1.24 -20.90
C ALA A 53 8.97 -2.02 -22.22
N ASN A 54 7.77 -2.58 -22.45
CA ASN A 54 7.45 -3.28 -23.70
C ASN A 54 7.32 -2.31 -24.87
N LEU A 55 6.63 -1.18 -24.70
CA LEU A 55 6.46 -0.17 -25.74
C LEU A 55 7.77 0.54 -26.09
N SER A 56 8.72 0.67 -25.15
CA SER A 56 10.03 1.28 -25.41
C SER A 56 10.80 0.59 -26.54
N ARG A 57 10.55 -0.70 -26.78
CA ARG A 57 11.17 -1.44 -27.88
C ARG A 57 10.64 -1.00 -29.25
N LEU A 58 9.43 -0.46 -29.30
CA LEU A 58 8.86 0.07 -30.54
C LEU A 58 9.58 1.32 -31.04
N LEU A 59 10.39 1.98 -30.21
CA LEU A 59 11.28 3.08 -30.60
C LEU A 59 12.31 2.65 -31.67
N LEU A 60 12.56 1.35 -31.83
CA LEU A 60 13.42 0.79 -32.86
C LEU A 60 12.71 0.65 -34.22
N LEU A 61 11.39 0.73 -34.26
CA LEU A 61 10.61 0.59 -35.46
C LEU A 61 10.38 1.95 -36.12
N PRO A 62 10.14 1.98 -37.46
CA PRO A 62 9.76 3.20 -38.12
C PRO A 62 8.38 3.67 -37.64
N ASN A 63 8.21 4.98 -37.49
CA ASN A 63 6.89 5.59 -37.33
C ASN A 63 6.21 5.77 -38.71
N LEU A 64 4.92 6.01 -38.72
CA LEU A 64 4.17 6.39 -39.92
C LEU A 64 3.19 7.49 -39.55
N ASN A 65 3.32 8.61 -40.24
CA ASN A 65 2.43 9.76 -40.06
C ASN A 65 1.80 10.11 -41.41
N LEU A 66 0.50 10.37 -41.40
CA LEU A 66 -0.25 10.87 -42.53
C LEU A 66 -0.71 12.28 -42.26
N GLY A 67 -0.38 13.22 -43.12
CA GLY A 67 -0.79 14.61 -43.04
C GLY A 67 -1.58 15.02 -44.27
N SER A 68 -2.59 15.86 -44.09
CA SER A 68 -3.28 16.56 -45.16
C SER A 68 -3.35 18.05 -44.83
N SER A 69 -3.13 18.90 -45.79
CA SER A 69 -3.21 20.34 -45.65
C SER A 69 -4.05 20.94 -46.76
N TYR A 70 -4.82 21.98 -46.43
CA TYR A 70 -5.60 22.76 -47.36
C TYR A 70 -5.40 24.24 -47.04
N PHE A 71 -4.88 25.01 -48.01
CA PHE A 71 -4.57 26.44 -47.82
C PHE A 71 -5.31 27.28 -48.86
N TRP A 72 -5.85 28.40 -48.43
CA TRP A 72 -6.18 29.55 -49.26
C TRP A 72 -5.02 30.56 -49.17
N ASN A 73 -4.36 30.78 -50.31
CA ASN A 73 -3.29 31.73 -50.43
C ASN A 73 -3.82 33.04 -51.00
N PHE A 74 -3.54 34.16 -50.38
CA PHE A 74 -3.97 35.47 -50.80
C PHE A 74 -2.76 36.37 -51.03
N GLY A 75 -2.79 37.16 -52.09
CA GLY A 75 -1.73 38.11 -52.40
C GLY A 75 -0.66 37.54 -53.36
N TYR A 76 0.50 38.20 -53.39
CA TYR A 76 1.62 37.81 -54.24
C TYR A 76 2.40 36.67 -53.60
N THR A 77 2.40 35.52 -54.22
CA THR A 77 3.07 34.31 -53.72
C THR A 77 3.54 33.41 -54.87
N ILE A 78 4.35 32.39 -54.56
CA ILE A 78 4.78 31.38 -55.55
C ILE A 78 3.88 30.15 -55.42
N ASP A 79 3.29 29.71 -56.50
CA ASP A 79 2.51 28.47 -56.51
C ASP A 79 3.44 27.26 -56.34
N PRO A 80 3.22 26.42 -55.31
CA PRO A 80 4.09 25.27 -55.03
C PRO A 80 4.02 24.16 -56.07
N VAL A 81 3.05 24.16 -56.97
CA VAL A 81 2.90 23.16 -58.06
C VAL A 81 3.61 23.60 -59.31
N THR A 82 3.33 24.81 -59.77
CA THR A 82 3.91 25.38 -61.02
C THR A 82 5.24 26.09 -60.81
N ASN A 83 5.58 26.43 -59.59
CA ASN A 83 6.74 27.20 -59.19
C ASN A 83 6.80 28.61 -59.83
N LEU A 84 5.66 29.18 -60.18
CA LEU A 84 5.52 30.49 -60.84
C LEU A 84 4.93 31.53 -59.85
N PRO A 85 5.33 32.81 -59.94
CA PRO A 85 4.79 33.85 -59.10
C PRO A 85 3.35 34.21 -59.49
N LEU A 86 2.43 34.21 -58.53
CA LEU A 86 1.01 34.54 -58.67
C LEU A 86 0.66 35.81 -57.86
N ALA A 87 -0.14 36.68 -58.49
CA ALA A 87 -0.69 37.83 -57.84
C ALA A 87 -2.15 37.66 -57.39
N ASN A 88 -2.74 36.49 -57.59
CA ASN A 88 -4.12 36.17 -57.33
C ASN A 88 -4.24 35.19 -56.17
N SER A 89 -5.43 35.15 -55.54
CA SER A 89 -5.75 34.08 -54.58
C SER A 89 -5.89 32.73 -55.23
N PHE A 90 -5.32 31.69 -54.64
CA PHE A 90 -5.43 30.33 -55.10
C PHE A 90 -5.48 29.37 -53.92
N GLN A 91 -5.97 28.17 -54.18
CA GLN A 91 -6.11 27.12 -53.19
C GLN A 91 -5.08 26.04 -53.47
N THR A 92 -4.47 25.52 -52.42
CA THR A 92 -3.58 24.35 -52.49
C THR A 92 -4.04 23.27 -51.52
N ASN A 93 -3.92 22.03 -51.96
CA ASN A 93 -4.18 20.86 -51.12
C ASN A 93 -2.98 19.94 -51.19
N GLY A 94 -2.49 19.50 -50.06
CA GLY A 94 -1.34 18.59 -49.97
C GLY A 94 -1.69 17.35 -49.14
N TYR A 95 -1.17 16.22 -49.60
CA TYR A 95 -1.21 14.93 -48.88
C TYR A 95 0.20 14.40 -48.75
N GLN A 96 0.55 13.96 -47.55
CA GLN A 96 1.89 13.46 -47.26
C GLN A 96 1.85 12.32 -46.29
N ALA A 97 2.47 11.20 -46.62
CA ALA A 97 2.80 10.13 -45.69
C ALA A 97 4.31 10.13 -45.43
N THR A 98 4.70 10.20 -44.16
CA THR A 98 6.11 10.24 -43.75
C THR A 98 6.39 9.12 -42.76
N SER A 99 7.47 8.38 -43.01
CA SER A 99 7.98 7.33 -42.12
C SER A 99 9.43 7.65 -41.76
N THR A 100 9.75 7.62 -40.47
CA THR A 100 11.12 7.87 -39.98
C THR A 100 11.54 6.72 -39.06
N MET A 101 12.74 6.20 -39.27
CA MET A 101 13.38 5.18 -38.44
C MET A 101 14.75 5.69 -37.97
N ASN A 102 14.96 5.68 -36.66
CA ASN A 102 16.26 6.05 -36.11
C ASN A 102 17.23 4.87 -36.22
N LEU A 103 18.23 4.96 -37.06
CA LEU A 103 19.30 3.97 -37.23
C LEU A 103 20.35 4.10 -36.14
N PHE A 104 20.64 5.33 -35.71
CA PHE A 104 21.56 5.66 -34.65
C PHE A 104 21.12 6.93 -33.94
N SER A 105 21.14 6.94 -32.62
CA SER A 105 20.73 8.07 -31.78
C SER A 105 21.65 8.28 -30.58
N GLY A 106 22.96 8.10 -30.79
CA GLY A 106 23.95 8.26 -29.70
C GLY A 106 23.76 7.29 -28.52
N GLY A 107 22.98 6.22 -28.71
CA GLY A 107 22.64 5.25 -27.66
C GLY A 107 21.39 5.63 -26.84
N THR A 108 20.67 6.73 -27.18
CA THR A 108 19.45 7.16 -26.48
C THR A 108 18.42 6.03 -26.43
N ILE A 109 18.06 5.43 -27.56
CA ILE A 109 17.03 4.37 -27.62
C ILE A 109 17.43 3.16 -26.77
N SER A 110 18.68 2.68 -26.92
CA SER A 110 19.14 1.51 -26.17
C SER A 110 19.18 1.75 -24.65
N ASN A 111 19.58 2.96 -24.22
CA ASN A 111 19.59 3.34 -22.80
C ASN A 111 18.15 3.58 -22.31
N THR A 112 17.23 4.11 -23.13
CA THR A 112 15.80 4.25 -22.78
C THR A 112 15.17 2.89 -22.54
N ILE A 113 15.41 1.90 -23.43
CA ILE A 113 14.90 0.53 -23.26
C ILE A 113 15.46 -0.11 -21.97
N LYS A 114 16.74 0.11 -21.64
CA LYS A 114 17.33 -0.38 -20.39
C LYS A 114 16.72 0.33 -19.19
N LYS A 115 16.56 1.66 -19.29
CA LYS A 115 15.97 2.49 -18.22
C LYS A 115 14.55 2.04 -17.90
N THR A 116 13.67 1.90 -18.90
CA THR A 116 12.28 1.48 -18.67
C THR A 116 12.17 0.09 -18.05
N LYS A 117 13.09 -0.85 -18.41
CA LYS A 117 13.19 -2.15 -17.74
C LYS A 117 13.63 -2.02 -16.27
N THR A 118 14.56 -1.10 -15.99
CA THR A 118 15.01 -0.85 -14.62
C THR A 118 13.91 -0.14 -13.81
N ASP A 119 13.16 0.77 -14.43
CA ASP A 119 12.00 1.43 -13.81
C ASP A 119 10.91 0.40 -13.44
N LEU A 120 10.72 -0.65 -14.25
CA LEU A 120 9.85 -1.79 -13.90
C LEU A 120 10.33 -2.51 -12.63
N GLN A 121 11.67 -2.68 -12.45
CA GLN A 121 12.21 -3.27 -11.22
C GLN A 121 11.96 -2.35 -10.01
N VAL A 122 12.10 -1.03 -10.19
CA VAL A 122 11.76 -0.04 -9.13
C VAL A 122 10.29 -0.15 -8.76
N ALA A 123 9.38 -0.19 -9.75
CA ALA A 123 7.94 -0.34 -9.51
C ALA A 123 7.61 -1.65 -8.78
N GLY A 124 8.27 -2.77 -9.16
CA GLY A 124 8.14 -4.05 -8.48
C GLY A 124 8.60 -4.01 -7.02
N MET A 125 9.69 -3.30 -6.71
CA MET A 125 10.15 -3.12 -5.32
C MET A 125 9.21 -2.23 -4.50
N ASN A 126 8.66 -1.17 -5.09
CA ASN A 126 7.65 -0.34 -4.44
C ASN A 126 6.36 -1.13 -4.11
N TYR A 127 5.91 -1.98 -5.03
CA TYR A 127 4.79 -2.89 -4.80
C TYR A 127 5.08 -3.87 -3.67
N LYS A 128 6.28 -4.48 -3.66
CA LYS A 128 6.71 -5.41 -2.61
C LYS A 128 6.78 -4.72 -1.24
N GLU A 129 7.30 -3.49 -1.18
CA GLU A 129 7.30 -2.69 0.06
C GLU A 129 5.88 -2.43 0.56
N ALA A 130 4.95 -2.06 -0.32
CA ALA A 130 3.55 -1.87 0.03
C ALA A 130 2.90 -3.17 0.55
N LEU A 131 3.19 -4.31 -0.08
CA LEU A 131 2.73 -5.63 0.34
C LEU A 131 3.22 -5.98 1.74
N GLU A 132 4.54 -5.85 2.00
CA GLU A 132 5.13 -6.08 3.31
C GLU A 132 4.50 -5.19 4.39
N ASN A 133 4.23 -3.92 4.08
CA ASN A 133 3.58 -2.99 4.99
C ASN A 133 2.12 -3.36 5.29
N VAL A 134 1.33 -3.75 4.28
CA VAL A 134 -0.06 -4.18 4.47
C VAL A 134 -0.11 -5.47 5.31
N GLN A 135 0.74 -6.44 5.03
CA GLN A 135 0.82 -7.68 5.83
C GLN A 135 1.14 -7.38 7.29
N PHE A 136 2.09 -6.48 7.53
CA PHE A 136 2.43 -6.04 8.89
C PHE A 136 1.26 -5.35 9.59
N GLN A 137 0.55 -4.45 8.91
CA GLN A 137 -0.63 -3.77 9.45
C GLN A 137 -1.75 -4.76 9.83
N VAL A 138 -1.96 -5.82 9.03
CA VAL A 138 -2.93 -6.88 9.34
C VAL A 138 -2.57 -7.58 10.65
N ILE A 139 -1.30 -7.90 10.87
CA ILE A 139 -0.84 -8.53 12.11
C ILE A 139 -1.10 -7.64 13.31
N VAL A 140 -0.78 -6.34 13.19
CA VAL A 140 -1.04 -5.35 14.25
C VAL A 140 -2.53 -5.28 14.58
N ALA A 141 -3.38 -5.17 13.55
CA ALA A 141 -4.83 -5.11 13.73
C ALA A 141 -5.40 -6.40 14.34
N TYR A 142 -4.92 -7.56 13.90
CA TYR A 142 -5.32 -8.86 14.42
C TYR A 142 -4.98 -9.02 15.92
N LEU A 143 -3.75 -8.64 16.30
CA LEU A 143 -3.32 -8.62 17.71
C LEU A 143 -4.12 -7.64 18.55
N ALA A 144 -4.49 -6.48 17.98
CA ALA A 144 -5.34 -5.50 18.68
C ALA A 144 -6.74 -6.07 18.98
N VAL A 145 -7.33 -6.84 18.05
CA VAL A 145 -8.61 -7.52 18.29
C VAL A 145 -8.44 -8.57 19.41
N MET A 146 -7.40 -9.41 19.36
CA MET A 146 -7.12 -10.41 20.39
C MET A 146 -6.98 -9.77 21.78
N PHE A 147 -6.24 -8.68 21.88
CA PHE A 147 -6.08 -7.94 23.12
C PHE A 147 -7.42 -7.38 23.63
N ALA A 148 -8.23 -6.76 22.74
CA ALA A 148 -9.52 -6.20 23.13
C ALA A 148 -10.51 -7.27 23.57
N GLU A 149 -10.51 -8.46 22.96
CA GLU A 149 -11.36 -9.59 23.36
C GLU A 149 -10.97 -10.11 24.75
N GLU A 150 -9.66 -10.18 25.06
CA GLU A 150 -9.19 -10.56 26.39
C GLU A 150 -9.54 -9.51 27.46
N GLN A 151 -9.46 -8.21 27.13
CA GLN A 151 -9.87 -7.14 28.06
C GLN A 151 -11.37 -7.21 28.38
N LEU A 152 -12.20 -7.50 27.38
CA LEU A 152 -13.63 -7.73 27.58
C LEU A 152 -13.88 -8.97 28.48
N ASN A 153 -13.13 -10.04 28.29
CA ASN A 153 -13.22 -11.24 29.11
C ASN A 153 -12.88 -10.94 30.60
N ILE A 154 -11.81 -10.18 30.85
CA ILE A 154 -11.43 -9.74 32.20
C ILE A 154 -12.53 -8.85 32.82
N ALA A 155 -13.11 -7.92 32.06
CA ALA A 155 -14.19 -7.07 32.52
C ALA A 155 -15.44 -7.91 32.89
N ASN A 156 -15.79 -8.93 32.09
CA ASN A 156 -16.89 -9.85 32.37
C ASN A 156 -16.63 -10.74 33.59
N GLN A 157 -15.41 -11.21 33.81
CA GLN A 157 -15.05 -11.97 35.01
C GLN A 157 -15.16 -11.10 36.28
N LYS A 158 -14.74 -9.81 36.19
CA LYS A 158 -14.83 -8.87 37.29
C LYS A 158 -16.28 -8.60 37.66
N ILE A 159 -17.18 -8.33 36.71
CA ILE A 159 -18.60 -8.09 36.99
C ILE A 159 -19.24 -9.30 37.66
N ASN A 160 -18.96 -10.53 37.17
CA ASN A 160 -19.45 -11.76 37.80
C ASN A 160 -19.01 -11.87 39.29
N THR A 161 -17.74 -11.54 39.55
CA THR A 161 -17.20 -11.53 40.94
C THR A 161 -17.91 -10.51 41.83
N THR A 162 -18.14 -9.31 41.31
CA THR A 162 -18.82 -8.24 42.06
C THR A 162 -20.32 -8.57 42.26
N GLU A 163 -20.99 -9.20 41.35
CA GLU A 163 -22.38 -9.69 41.49
C GLU A 163 -22.49 -10.75 42.58
N LEU A 164 -21.58 -11.73 42.61
CA LEU A 164 -21.52 -12.73 43.67
C LEU A 164 -21.30 -12.06 45.02
N GLN A 165 -20.39 -11.09 45.11
CA GLN A 165 -20.15 -10.30 46.32
C GLN A 165 -21.40 -9.54 46.77
N LEU A 166 -22.11 -8.88 45.82
CA LEU A 166 -23.34 -8.16 46.10
C LEU A 166 -24.40 -9.07 46.74
N ASN A 167 -24.61 -10.26 46.13
CA ASN A 167 -25.57 -11.24 46.60
C ASN A 167 -25.23 -11.75 48.02
N ASN A 168 -23.94 -12.00 48.30
CA ASN A 168 -23.49 -12.42 49.62
C ASN A 168 -23.67 -11.27 50.65
N SER A 169 -23.30 -10.03 50.28
CA SER A 169 -23.45 -8.86 51.14
C SER A 169 -24.91 -8.55 51.44
N LYS A 170 -25.85 -8.71 50.49
CA LYS A 170 -27.30 -8.60 50.72
C LYS A 170 -27.77 -9.55 51.85
N LYS A 171 -27.32 -10.82 51.82
CA LYS A 171 -27.66 -11.79 52.86
C LYS A 171 -27.12 -11.41 54.23
N LEU A 172 -25.85 -10.90 54.27
CA LEU A 172 -25.21 -10.46 55.51
C LEU A 172 -25.85 -9.19 56.07
N ALA A 173 -26.25 -8.25 55.25
CA ALA A 173 -26.97 -7.06 55.63
C ALA A 173 -28.37 -7.40 56.22
N GLN A 174 -29.11 -8.32 55.56
CA GLN A 174 -30.40 -8.82 56.06
C GLN A 174 -30.29 -9.54 57.40
N ALA A 175 -29.15 -10.21 57.65
CA ALA A 175 -28.82 -10.82 58.94
C ALA A 175 -28.30 -9.84 59.99
N GLY A 176 -28.17 -8.53 59.64
CA GLY A 176 -27.63 -7.51 60.55
C GLY A 176 -26.11 -7.59 60.76
N SER A 177 -25.41 -8.43 59.97
CA SER A 177 -23.98 -8.71 60.19
C SER A 177 -23.06 -7.62 59.54
N ILE A 178 -23.59 -6.81 58.64
CA ILE A 178 -22.86 -5.70 58.00
C ILE A 178 -23.74 -4.45 57.91
N PRO A 179 -23.16 -3.23 57.97
CA PRO A 179 -23.88 -1.98 57.77
C PRO A 179 -24.44 -1.84 56.35
N GLU A 180 -25.60 -1.19 56.21
CA GLU A 180 -26.24 -0.92 54.91
C GLU A 180 -25.33 -0.09 53.96
N GLY A 181 -24.50 0.81 54.49
CA GLY A 181 -23.51 1.59 53.74
C GLY A 181 -22.49 0.72 52.98
N ASN A 182 -22.18 -0.47 53.47
CA ASN A 182 -21.31 -1.43 52.77
C ASN A 182 -21.99 -1.97 51.54
N LEU A 183 -23.32 -2.19 51.56
CA LEU A 183 -24.09 -2.64 50.39
C LEU A 183 -24.09 -1.59 49.29
N LEU A 184 -24.33 -0.31 49.62
CA LEU A 184 -24.30 0.80 48.66
C LEU A 184 -22.93 0.95 47.99
N THR A 185 -21.85 0.69 48.71
CA THR A 185 -20.49 0.70 48.15
C THR A 185 -20.31 -0.38 47.07
N ILE A 186 -20.85 -1.59 47.30
CA ILE A 186 -20.76 -2.70 46.36
C ILE A 186 -21.69 -2.47 45.16
N GLU A 187 -22.87 -1.88 45.36
CA GLU A 187 -23.78 -1.49 44.26
C GLU A 187 -23.14 -0.44 43.35
N ALA A 188 -22.45 0.56 43.94
CA ALA A 188 -21.69 1.55 43.16
C ALA A 188 -20.55 0.88 42.36
N GLN A 189 -19.83 -0.08 42.99
CA GLN A 189 -18.79 -0.83 42.28
C GLN A 189 -19.36 -1.65 41.13
N LEU A 190 -20.51 -2.29 41.29
CA LEU A 190 -21.18 -3.06 40.23
C LEU A 190 -21.54 -2.16 39.03
N ALA A 191 -22.08 -0.96 39.31
CA ALA A 191 -22.38 0.00 38.27
C ALA A 191 -21.12 0.45 37.48
N GLN A 192 -19.98 0.64 38.19
CA GLN A 192 -18.70 0.97 37.61
C GLN A 192 -18.18 -0.22 36.74
N ASP A 193 -18.35 -1.46 37.19
CA ASP A 193 -17.93 -2.65 36.43
C ASP A 193 -18.78 -2.85 35.19
N GLN A 194 -20.09 -2.58 35.26
CA GLN A 194 -20.98 -2.56 34.09
C GLN A 194 -20.53 -1.53 33.06
N LEU A 195 -20.17 -0.33 33.49
CA LEU A 195 -19.60 0.69 32.59
C LEU A 195 -18.31 0.20 31.92
N SER A 196 -17.43 -0.46 32.68
CA SER A 196 -16.19 -1.04 32.16
C SER A 196 -16.44 -2.10 31.09
N VAL A 197 -17.44 -2.98 31.24
CA VAL A 197 -17.86 -3.96 30.23
C VAL A 197 -18.32 -3.24 28.95
N ILE A 198 -19.17 -2.22 29.07
CA ILE A 198 -19.64 -1.46 27.90
C ILE A 198 -18.47 -0.81 27.16
N GLN A 199 -17.52 -0.22 27.90
CA GLN A 199 -16.32 0.41 27.31
C GLN A 199 -15.44 -0.62 26.60
N SER A 200 -15.22 -1.79 27.21
CA SER A 200 -14.43 -2.87 26.62
C SER A 200 -15.11 -3.46 25.38
N GLN A 201 -16.45 -3.62 25.37
CA GLN A 201 -17.21 -4.03 24.20
C GLN A 201 -17.08 -3.03 23.05
N ASN A 202 -17.26 -1.73 23.34
CA ASN A 202 -17.09 -0.68 22.33
C ASN A 202 -15.67 -0.66 21.74
N GLN A 203 -14.65 -0.92 22.56
CA GLN A 203 -13.26 -1.00 22.10
C GLN A 203 -13.06 -2.23 21.20
N LEU A 204 -13.65 -3.37 21.55
CA LEU A 204 -13.62 -4.58 20.75
C LEU A 204 -14.29 -4.35 19.38
N ASP A 205 -15.48 -3.76 19.39
CA ASP A 205 -16.23 -3.45 18.15
C ASP A 205 -15.42 -2.53 17.24
N LYS A 206 -14.74 -1.54 17.81
CA LYS A 206 -13.85 -0.64 17.08
C LYS A 206 -12.66 -1.38 16.46
N THR A 207 -11.99 -2.25 17.20
CA THR A 207 -10.84 -3.01 16.68
C THR A 207 -11.25 -3.97 15.57
N TYR A 208 -12.44 -4.59 15.66
CA TYR A 208 -13.00 -5.38 14.57
C TYR A 208 -13.29 -4.52 13.33
N LEU A 209 -13.83 -3.30 13.52
CA LEU A 209 -14.07 -2.38 12.41
C LEU A 209 -12.77 -1.98 11.71
N ASP A 210 -11.72 -1.66 12.48
CA ASP A 210 -10.40 -1.32 11.95
C ASP A 210 -9.80 -2.49 11.15
N LEU A 211 -9.93 -3.72 11.65
CA LEU A 211 -9.50 -4.93 10.93
C LEU A 211 -10.31 -5.13 9.64
N LYS A 212 -11.64 -5.04 9.68
CA LYS A 212 -12.50 -5.16 8.49
C LYS A 212 -12.15 -4.14 7.42
N LEU A 213 -11.89 -2.89 7.82
CA LEU A 213 -11.46 -1.84 6.90
C LEU A 213 -10.15 -2.21 6.19
N LEU A 214 -9.19 -2.74 6.92
CA LEU A 214 -7.91 -3.18 6.38
C LEU A 214 -8.06 -4.36 5.40
N LEU A 215 -8.99 -5.29 5.71
CA LEU A 215 -9.34 -6.42 4.87
C LEU A 215 -10.25 -6.07 3.69
N GLN A 216 -10.75 -4.82 3.62
CA GLN A 216 -11.76 -4.35 2.65
C GLN A 216 -13.04 -5.18 2.68
N LEU A 217 -13.46 -5.61 3.89
CA LEU A 217 -14.74 -6.29 4.12
C LEU A 217 -15.85 -5.27 4.39
N ASP A 218 -17.09 -5.70 4.18
CA ASP A 218 -18.25 -4.88 4.56
C ASP A 218 -18.25 -4.66 6.08
N PRO A 219 -18.43 -3.41 6.57
CA PRO A 219 -18.50 -3.12 8.01
C PRO A 219 -19.56 -3.94 8.76
N THR A 220 -20.62 -4.38 8.08
CA THR A 220 -21.71 -5.17 8.65
C THR A 220 -21.43 -6.68 8.65
N GLU A 221 -20.39 -7.15 7.95
CA GLU A 221 -20.02 -8.56 7.91
C GLU A 221 -19.60 -9.05 9.31
N ASN A 222 -20.16 -10.18 9.75
CA ASN A 222 -19.87 -10.76 11.06
C ASN A 222 -18.68 -11.68 10.95
N ILE A 223 -17.50 -11.21 11.38
CA ILE A 223 -16.28 -12.02 11.46
C ILE A 223 -15.89 -12.27 12.91
N LYS A 224 -15.29 -13.41 13.16
CA LYS A 224 -14.62 -13.75 14.43
C LYS A 224 -13.21 -14.23 14.13
N ILE A 225 -12.24 -13.73 14.89
CA ILE A 225 -10.86 -14.21 14.75
C ILE A 225 -10.69 -15.56 15.47
N THR A 226 -9.74 -16.36 14.98
CA THR A 226 -9.31 -17.58 15.67
C THR A 226 -8.12 -17.23 16.57
N PHE A 227 -8.20 -17.59 17.85
CA PHE A 227 -7.05 -17.45 18.72
C PHE A 227 -6.02 -18.52 18.39
N PRO A 228 -4.81 -18.16 17.98
CA PRO A 228 -3.74 -19.14 17.83
C PRO A 228 -3.39 -19.75 19.20
N ASP A 229 -2.83 -20.95 19.17
CA ASP A 229 -2.32 -21.58 20.39
C ASP A 229 -1.13 -20.76 20.94
N ILE A 230 -1.41 -19.97 21.99
CA ILE A 230 -0.44 -19.07 22.63
C ILE A 230 0.51 -19.84 23.58
N SER A 231 0.47 -21.18 23.64
CA SER A 231 1.46 -21.98 24.37
C SER A 231 2.91 -21.72 23.91
N LYS A 232 3.06 -21.16 22.68
CA LYS A 232 4.35 -20.72 22.13
C LYS A 232 4.92 -19.44 22.76
N VAL A 233 4.21 -18.75 23.68
CA VAL A 233 4.76 -17.60 24.41
C VAL A 233 6.03 -17.96 25.15
N ASP A 234 6.09 -19.16 25.73
CA ASP A 234 7.28 -19.69 26.39
C ASP A 234 8.48 -19.75 25.45
N ASN A 235 8.28 -19.97 24.15
CA ASN A 235 9.34 -19.97 23.17
C ASN A 235 9.95 -18.56 22.98
N ILE A 236 9.12 -17.50 23.07
CA ILE A 236 9.59 -16.12 22.99
C ILE A 236 10.42 -15.75 24.23
N LEU A 237 9.95 -16.16 25.40
CA LEU A 237 10.64 -15.90 26.69
C LEU A 237 12.00 -16.57 26.76
N ASN A 238 12.11 -17.79 26.24
CA ASN A 238 13.31 -18.60 26.31
C ASN A 238 14.27 -18.43 25.12
N ALA A 239 13.79 -17.77 24.02
CA ALA A 239 14.63 -17.53 22.87
C ALA A 239 15.64 -16.38 23.16
N PRO A 240 16.91 -16.52 22.75
CA PRO A 240 17.85 -15.42 22.85
C PRO A 240 17.39 -14.27 21.95
N VAL A 241 17.34 -13.06 22.51
CA VAL A 241 17.03 -11.85 21.73
C VAL A 241 18.17 -11.64 20.72
N PRO A 242 17.87 -11.57 19.40
CA PRO A 242 18.91 -11.44 18.40
C PRO A 242 19.68 -10.13 18.52
N ASP A 243 20.91 -10.12 18.03
CA ASP A 243 21.73 -8.92 18.00
C ASP A 243 21.16 -7.89 16.99
N ALA A 244 21.06 -6.62 17.42
CA ALA A 244 20.49 -5.54 16.62
C ALA A 244 21.26 -5.29 15.32
N LEU A 245 22.61 -5.41 15.33
CA LEU A 245 23.44 -5.21 14.15
C LEU A 245 23.20 -6.30 13.11
N THR A 246 23.08 -7.55 13.56
CA THR A 246 22.80 -8.70 12.67
C THR A 246 21.44 -8.55 11.99
N VAL A 247 20.38 -8.20 12.74
CA VAL A 247 19.03 -7.99 12.19
C VAL A 247 19.02 -6.80 11.24
N ALA A 248 19.67 -5.68 11.60
CA ALA A 248 19.74 -4.49 10.76
C ALA A 248 20.46 -4.76 9.44
N ASN A 249 21.58 -5.46 9.47
CA ASN A 249 22.32 -5.82 8.25
C ASN A 249 21.49 -6.74 7.34
N TYR A 250 20.77 -7.71 7.92
CA TYR A 250 19.85 -8.55 7.14
C TYR A 250 18.73 -7.72 6.49
N ALA A 251 18.06 -6.83 7.26
CA ALA A 251 16.99 -5.99 6.77
C ALA A 251 17.47 -5.04 5.65
N ILE A 252 18.64 -4.40 5.82
CA ILE A 252 19.26 -3.53 4.81
C ILE A 252 19.54 -4.29 3.50
N ALA A 253 20.00 -5.54 3.61
CA ALA A 253 20.32 -6.35 2.44
C ALA A 253 19.09 -6.91 1.70
N ASN A 254 17.94 -7.10 2.39
CA ASN A 254 16.81 -7.87 1.84
C ASN A 254 15.53 -7.07 1.67
N LYS A 255 15.27 -6.05 2.51
CA LYS A 255 14.00 -5.31 2.46
C LYS A 255 13.81 -4.50 1.18
N ALA A 256 12.60 -4.59 0.62
CA ALA A 256 12.22 -3.90 -0.61
C ALA A 256 12.38 -2.38 -0.50
N SER A 257 12.14 -1.81 0.69
CA SER A 257 12.32 -0.39 0.99
C SER A 257 13.74 0.15 0.79
N ILE A 258 14.75 -0.73 0.84
CA ILE A 258 16.17 -0.40 0.56
C ILE A 258 16.55 -0.80 -0.86
N LYS A 259 16.18 -2.01 -1.31
CA LYS A 259 16.50 -2.52 -2.65
C LYS A 259 15.98 -1.63 -3.78
N LYS A 260 14.86 -0.95 -3.60
CA LYS A 260 14.35 0.00 -4.59
C LYS A 260 15.37 1.08 -4.98
N TYR A 261 16.19 1.55 -4.04
CA TYR A 261 17.21 2.57 -4.32
C TYR A 261 18.36 2.06 -5.18
N GLU A 262 18.70 0.76 -5.10
CA GLU A 262 19.70 0.15 -5.97
C GLU A 262 19.25 0.22 -7.44
N TYR A 263 17.98 -0.17 -7.71
CA TYR A 263 17.41 -0.07 -9.06
C TYR A 263 17.21 1.38 -9.48
N GLN A 264 16.84 2.29 -8.56
CA GLN A 264 16.69 3.71 -8.85
C GLN A 264 18.02 4.33 -9.28
N LEU A 265 19.13 4.01 -8.61
CA LEU A 265 20.47 4.48 -8.98
C LEU A 265 20.89 3.97 -10.36
N LEU A 266 20.54 2.73 -10.71
CA LEU A 266 20.77 2.20 -12.05
C LEU A 266 19.95 2.97 -13.10
N SER A 267 18.68 3.27 -12.82
CA SER A 267 17.82 4.05 -13.70
C SER A 267 18.34 5.47 -13.89
N ASP A 268 18.75 6.15 -12.80
CA ASP A 268 19.33 7.50 -12.84
C ASP A 268 20.64 7.53 -13.63
N GLY A 269 21.49 6.49 -13.46
CA GLY A 269 22.70 6.32 -14.25
C GLY A 269 22.44 6.16 -15.75
N LEU A 270 21.36 5.46 -16.12
CA LEU A 270 20.93 5.34 -17.51
C LEU A 270 20.36 6.67 -18.01
N ASN A 271 19.63 7.40 -17.18
CA ASN A 271 19.11 8.75 -17.50
C ASN A 271 20.26 9.74 -17.79
N LYS A 272 21.35 9.70 -17.01
CA LYS A 272 22.57 10.47 -17.29
C LYS A 272 23.18 10.14 -18.65
N LYS A 273 23.21 8.84 -19.02
CA LYS A 273 23.69 8.41 -20.35
C LYS A 273 22.78 8.93 -21.46
N ILE A 274 21.46 8.91 -21.28
CA ILE A 274 20.47 9.46 -22.21
C ILE A 274 20.69 10.97 -22.36
N ALA A 275 20.84 11.71 -21.25
CA ALA A 275 21.12 13.14 -21.30
C ALA A 275 22.42 13.47 -22.06
N GLY A 276 23.47 12.67 -21.86
CA GLY A 276 24.73 12.83 -22.57
C GLY A 276 24.66 12.46 -24.06
N ALA A 277 23.79 11.53 -24.42
CA ALA A 277 23.62 11.07 -25.81
C ALA A 277 23.09 12.15 -26.76
N ALA A 278 22.40 13.16 -26.22
CA ALA A 278 21.93 14.32 -26.99
C ALA A 278 23.07 15.21 -27.58
N ALA A 279 24.33 14.99 -27.17
CA ALA A 279 25.51 15.61 -27.79
C ALA A 279 26.07 14.81 -28.97
N LEU A 280 25.58 13.58 -29.20
CA LEU A 280 26.11 12.67 -30.22
C LEU A 280 25.30 12.80 -31.52
N PRO A 281 25.90 12.46 -32.68
CA PRO A 281 25.20 12.44 -33.95
C PRO A 281 23.98 11.52 -33.91
N THR A 282 22.95 11.89 -34.69
CA THR A 282 21.77 11.04 -34.96
C THR A 282 21.70 10.73 -36.44
N LEU A 283 21.41 9.46 -36.78
CA LEU A 283 21.24 8.96 -38.14
C LEU A 283 19.85 8.39 -38.27
N SER A 284 19.07 8.90 -39.21
CA SER A 284 17.71 8.48 -39.46
C SER A 284 17.51 8.07 -40.93
N LEU A 285 16.73 7.01 -41.16
CA LEU A 285 16.16 6.66 -42.46
C LEU A 285 14.80 7.35 -42.55
N ILE A 286 14.56 8.04 -43.66
CA ILE A 286 13.33 8.77 -43.93
C ILE A 286 12.74 8.23 -45.20
N GLY A 287 11.46 7.87 -45.20
CA GLY A 287 10.62 7.60 -46.36
C GLY A 287 9.46 8.57 -46.40
N GLN A 288 9.18 9.13 -47.55
CA GLN A 288 8.08 10.06 -47.75
C GLN A 288 7.41 9.80 -49.07
N VAL A 289 6.08 9.83 -49.05
CA VAL A 289 5.24 9.82 -50.26
C VAL A 289 4.33 11.03 -50.13
N GLY A 290 4.28 11.86 -51.13
CA GLY A 290 3.46 13.07 -51.14
C GLY A 290 2.89 13.39 -52.49
N THR A 291 1.77 14.10 -52.49
CA THR A 291 1.15 14.68 -53.69
C THR A 291 0.45 15.98 -53.30
N ASN A 292 0.23 16.83 -54.28
CA ASN A 292 -0.43 18.11 -54.09
C ASN A 292 -1.30 18.50 -55.28
N TYR A 293 -2.20 19.43 -55.00
CA TYR A 293 -3.10 20.06 -55.94
C TYR A 293 -3.07 21.58 -55.79
N SER A 294 -3.15 22.32 -56.89
CA SER A 294 -3.36 23.76 -56.91
C SER A 294 -4.36 24.15 -58.00
N ASN A 295 -5.28 25.06 -57.67
CA ASN A 295 -6.18 25.66 -58.67
C ASN A 295 -5.61 26.94 -59.25
N ALA A 296 -4.33 27.20 -59.13
CA ALA A 296 -3.67 28.37 -59.69
C ALA A 296 -3.71 28.37 -61.20
N THR A 297 -4.00 29.52 -61.80
CA THR A 297 -3.97 29.76 -63.25
C THR A 297 -2.91 30.83 -63.56
N TYR A 298 -2.32 30.74 -64.77
CA TYR A 298 -1.19 31.60 -65.19
C TYR A 298 -1.38 32.12 -66.61
N PRO A 299 -2.34 33.03 -66.85
CA PRO A 299 -2.55 33.56 -68.18
C PRO A 299 -1.33 34.40 -68.70
N PRO A 300 -0.93 34.26 -70.02
CA PRO A 300 -1.57 33.41 -71.03
C PRO A 300 -1.04 31.95 -71.10
N ILE A 301 -0.17 31.55 -70.16
CA ILE A 301 0.54 30.23 -70.24
C ILE A 301 -0.32 29.08 -69.72
N ILE A 302 -1.00 29.30 -68.58
CA ILE A 302 -1.91 28.35 -67.98
C ILE A 302 -3.24 29.07 -67.75
N THR A 303 -4.22 28.79 -68.59
CA THR A 303 -5.55 29.41 -68.53
C THR A 303 -6.52 28.67 -67.67
N GLU A 304 -6.32 27.36 -67.47
CA GLU A 304 -7.13 26.49 -66.60
C GLU A 304 -6.19 25.54 -65.83
N ALA A 305 -6.47 25.37 -64.56
CA ALA A 305 -5.75 24.37 -63.76
C ALA A 305 -6.16 22.94 -64.21
N ASP A 306 -5.21 22.01 -64.23
CA ASP A 306 -5.50 20.61 -64.48
C ASP A 306 -6.52 20.06 -63.48
N PRO A 307 -7.38 19.14 -63.86
CA PRO A 307 -8.33 18.49 -62.97
C PRO A 307 -7.66 17.91 -61.74
N TYR A 308 -8.35 17.98 -60.62
CA TYR A 308 -7.85 17.53 -59.32
C TYR A 308 -7.20 16.12 -59.38
N GLY A 309 -7.90 15.12 -59.92
CA GLY A 309 -7.39 13.75 -60.01
C GLY A 309 -6.14 13.61 -60.87
N THR A 310 -6.03 14.46 -61.93
CA THR A 310 -4.84 14.50 -62.81
C THR A 310 -3.64 15.02 -62.06
N GLN A 311 -3.79 16.13 -61.31
CA GLN A 311 -2.69 16.68 -60.55
C GLN A 311 -2.26 15.75 -59.39
N ILE A 312 -3.21 15.17 -58.64
CA ILE A 312 -2.90 14.21 -57.58
C ILE A 312 -2.07 13.05 -58.07
N ASN A 313 -2.36 12.55 -59.29
CA ASN A 313 -1.61 11.45 -59.90
C ASN A 313 -0.25 11.89 -60.46
N ASN A 314 -0.21 13.03 -61.14
CA ASN A 314 1.00 13.54 -61.78
C ASN A 314 2.02 14.11 -60.79
N ASN A 315 1.55 14.67 -59.66
CA ASN A 315 2.39 15.27 -58.61
C ASN A 315 2.83 14.27 -57.54
N LEU A 316 2.50 12.97 -57.71
CA LEU A 316 2.94 11.93 -56.79
C LEU A 316 4.47 11.88 -56.78
N SER A 317 5.04 12.07 -55.62
CA SER A 317 6.48 12.06 -55.39
C SER A 317 6.84 11.10 -54.27
N GLU A 318 7.91 10.35 -54.44
CA GLU A 318 8.45 9.41 -53.49
C GLU A 318 9.89 9.81 -53.15
N VAL A 319 10.20 9.87 -51.84
CA VAL A 319 11.53 10.20 -51.36
C VAL A 319 11.96 9.15 -50.33
N VAL A 320 13.15 8.59 -50.54
CA VAL A 320 13.83 7.74 -49.55
C VAL A 320 15.23 8.31 -49.38
N GLY A 321 15.60 8.54 -48.13
CA GLY A 321 16.87 9.20 -47.79
C GLY A 321 17.38 8.86 -46.40
N ILE A 322 18.64 9.16 -46.20
CA ILE A 322 19.31 9.08 -44.90
C ILE A 322 19.62 10.50 -44.44
N SER A 323 19.24 10.83 -43.24
CA SER A 323 19.55 12.12 -42.61
C SER A 323 20.55 11.93 -41.44
N LEU A 324 21.68 12.61 -41.52
CA LEU A 324 22.67 12.69 -40.46
C LEU A 324 22.60 14.08 -39.84
N GLN A 325 22.31 14.16 -38.55
CA GLN A 325 22.29 15.39 -37.79
C GLN A 325 23.39 15.36 -36.72
N ILE A 326 24.29 16.33 -36.75
CA ILE A 326 25.40 16.47 -35.79
C ILE A 326 25.17 17.76 -34.99
N PRO A 327 24.81 17.69 -33.70
CA PRO A 327 24.66 18.88 -32.89
C PRO A 327 26.03 19.46 -32.52
N ILE A 328 26.35 20.64 -33.03
CA ILE A 328 27.63 21.33 -32.75
C ILE A 328 27.51 22.20 -31.50
N PHE A 329 26.40 22.91 -31.37
CA PHE A 329 26.12 23.81 -30.24
C PHE A 329 24.62 23.82 -29.93
N ASN A 330 24.25 23.60 -28.68
CA ASN A 330 22.87 23.48 -28.21
C ASN A 330 22.58 24.40 -27.01
N ASN A 331 23.18 25.58 -26.98
CA ASN A 331 22.98 26.59 -25.93
C ASN A 331 23.23 26.06 -24.50
N GLY A 332 24.12 25.07 -24.34
CA GLY A 332 24.45 24.45 -23.04
C GLY A 332 23.39 23.47 -22.50
N GLN A 333 22.32 23.21 -23.26
CA GLN A 333 21.21 22.36 -22.77
C GLN A 333 21.65 20.93 -22.39
N VAL A 334 22.56 20.33 -23.17
CA VAL A 334 23.09 19.00 -22.86
C VAL A 334 23.91 19.02 -21.57
N LEU A 335 24.72 20.05 -21.36
CA LEU A 335 25.50 20.21 -20.13
C LEU A 335 24.56 20.32 -18.92
N LEU A 336 23.55 21.19 -19.01
CA LEU A 336 22.54 21.36 -17.95
C LEU A 336 21.81 20.06 -17.65
N ASN A 337 21.31 19.34 -18.66
CA ASN A 337 20.60 18.08 -18.49
C ASN A 337 21.48 17.00 -17.84
N LYS A 338 22.78 16.96 -18.21
CA LYS A 338 23.74 16.05 -17.60
C LYS A 338 24.02 16.38 -16.13
N GLN A 339 24.18 17.67 -15.80
CA GLN A 339 24.36 18.13 -14.42
C GLN A 339 23.10 17.85 -13.58
N ASN A 340 21.90 18.06 -14.11
CA ASN A 340 20.66 17.71 -13.44
C ASN A 340 20.55 16.20 -13.18
N ALA A 341 20.98 15.37 -14.13
CA ALA A 341 21.02 13.93 -13.92
C ALA A 341 22.07 13.51 -12.86
N ASP A 342 23.20 14.20 -12.77
CA ASP A 342 24.21 14.00 -11.71
C ASP A 342 23.63 14.36 -10.32
N LEU A 343 22.91 15.47 -10.22
CA LEU A 343 22.22 15.86 -8.98
C LEU A 343 21.11 14.87 -8.59
N ALA A 344 20.40 14.32 -9.57
CA ALA A 344 19.41 13.26 -9.30
C ALA A 344 20.05 12.00 -8.70
N ILE A 345 21.22 11.56 -9.23
CA ILE A 345 21.99 10.45 -8.66
C ILE A 345 22.40 10.75 -7.21
N ILE A 346 22.93 11.94 -6.95
CA ILE A 346 23.33 12.35 -5.59
C ILE A 346 22.12 12.32 -4.65
N ASN A 347 20.97 12.87 -5.07
CA ASN A 347 19.75 12.85 -4.27
C ASN A 347 19.30 11.42 -3.95
N THR A 348 19.35 10.52 -4.94
CA THR A 348 18.99 9.12 -4.73
C THR A 348 19.96 8.42 -3.77
N GLN A 349 21.26 8.70 -3.85
CA GLN A 349 22.26 8.19 -2.91
C GLN A 349 21.99 8.68 -1.48
N LEU A 350 21.69 9.97 -1.31
CA LEU A 350 21.34 10.53 0.00
C LEU A 350 20.07 9.91 0.56
N ASN A 351 19.03 9.73 -0.26
CA ASN A 351 17.79 9.08 0.15
C ASN A 351 18.03 7.62 0.54
N GLN A 352 18.88 6.89 -0.19
CA GLN A 352 19.31 5.54 0.19
C GLN A 352 20.00 5.53 1.55
N GLN A 353 20.92 6.47 1.78
CA GLN A 353 21.63 6.55 3.06
C GLN A 353 20.69 6.91 4.21
N ILE A 354 19.73 7.81 4.00
CA ILE A 354 18.67 8.13 4.97
C ILE A 354 17.85 6.88 5.28
N ALA A 355 17.41 6.14 4.26
CA ALA A 355 16.64 4.92 4.43
C ALA A 355 17.42 3.84 5.21
N ILE A 356 18.72 3.67 4.94
CA ILE A 356 19.61 2.76 5.67
C ILE A 356 19.73 3.18 7.14
N ASN A 357 19.95 4.46 7.41
CA ASN A 357 20.06 4.97 8.78
C ASN A 357 18.74 4.80 9.56
N THR A 358 17.60 5.12 8.92
CA THR A 358 16.27 4.90 9.50
C THR A 358 16.02 3.42 9.78
N MET A 359 16.40 2.51 8.86
CA MET A 359 16.30 1.06 9.07
C MET A 359 17.10 0.62 10.29
N ARG A 360 18.36 1.06 10.43
CA ARG A 360 19.19 0.76 11.61
C ARG A 360 18.55 1.26 12.91
N GLN A 361 18.05 2.49 12.89
CA GLN A 361 17.36 3.08 14.05
C GLN A 361 16.14 2.26 14.42
N ASN A 362 15.25 1.96 13.46
CA ASN A 362 14.01 1.23 13.69
C ASN A 362 14.28 -0.19 14.22
N VAL A 363 15.26 -0.90 13.65
CA VAL A 363 15.63 -2.24 14.12
C VAL A 363 16.22 -2.18 15.53
N THR A 364 17.10 -1.22 15.81
CA THR A 364 17.69 -1.07 17.15
C THR A 364 16.59 -0.78 18.17
N GLN A 365 15.65 0.11 17.85
CA GLN A 365 14.51 0.43 18.70
C GLN A 365 13.64 -0.81 18.92
N ALA A 366 13.31 -1.57 17.86
CA ALA A 366 12.50 -2.79 17.95
C ALA A 366 13.14 -3.85 18.87
N ILE A 367 14.46 -4.02 18.80
CA ILE A 367 15.18 -4.95 19.69
C ILE A 367 15.13 -4.48 21.15
N ASN A 368 15.30 -3.17 21.41
CA ASN A 368 15.21 -2.63 22.75
C ASN A 368 13.79 -2.74 23.29
N ASP A 369 12.79 -2.47 22.47
CA ASP A 369 11.38 -2.63 22.82
C ASP A 369 11.04 -4.09 23.15
N LEU A 370 11.56 -5.06 22.40
CA LEU A 370 11.36 -6.48 22.70
C LEU A 370 11.98 -6.86 24.04
N LYS A 371 13.20 -6.40 24.34
CA LYS A 371 13.86 -6.63 25.65
C LYS A 371 13.02 -6.06 26.79
N ALA A 372 12.53 -4.84 26.62
CA ALA A 372 11.67 -4.18 27.62
C ALA A 372 10.34 -4.93 27.80
N ALA A 373 9.71 -5.38 26.72
CA ALA A 373 8.45 -6.12 26.76
C ALA A 373 8.60 -7.49 27.47
N ILE A 374 9.69 -8.21 27.22
CA ILE A 374 10.02 -9.47 27.94
C ILE A 374 10.15 -9.21 29.45
N ALA A 375 10.90 -8.16 29.85
CA ALA A 375 11.07 -7.80 31.25
C ALA A 375 9.74 -7.35 31.89
N SER A 376 8.92 -6.60 31.16
CA SER A 376 7.60 -6.15 31.59
C SER A 376 6.64 -7.34 31.80
N TYR A 377 6.64 -8.32 30.90
CA TYR A 377 5.83 -9.52 31.05
C TYR A 377 6.22 -10.31 32.28
N ALA A 378 7.51 -10.56 32.53
CA ALA A 378 7.98 -11.26 33.71
C ALA A 378 7.66 -10.53 35.03
N ALA A 379 7.66 -9.19 35.01
CA ALA A 379 7.25 -8.38 36.16
C ALA A 379 5.72 -8.43 36.41
N ALA A 380 4.93 -8.38 35.32
CA ALA A 380 3.48 -8.46 35.38
C ALA A 380 2.99 -9.85 35.86
N GLU A 381 3.69 -10.92 35.51
CA GLU A 381 3.41 -12.27 36.00
C GLU A 381 3.59 -12.38 37.51
N LYS A 382 4.71 -11.83 38.03
CA LYS A 382 4.95 -11.78 39.48
C LYS A 382 3.93 -10.91 40.21
N ASN A 383 3.55 -9.77 39.62
CA ASN A 383 2.52 -8.89 40.15
C ASN A 383 1.18 -9.59 40.26
N LEU A 384 0.75 -10.34 39.20
CA LEU A 384 -0.50 -11.09 39.23
C LEU A 384 -0.47 -12.18 40.32
N ALA A 385 0.62 -12.94 40.47
CA ALA A 385 0.75 -13.96 41.49
C ALA A 385 0.60 -13.37 42.92
N ALA A 386 1.19 -12.20 43.16
CA ALA A 386 1.06 -11.49 44.41
C ALA A 386 -0.38 -10.95 44.65
N ALA A 387 -0.96 -10.35 43.60
CA ALA A 387 -2.33 -9.81 43.63
C ALA A 387 -3.38 -10.91 43.82
N GLN A 388 -3.20 -12.09 43.19
CA GLN A 388 -4.05 -13.27 43.41
C GLN A 388 -3.97 -13.73 44.89
N SER A 389 -2.77 -13.86 45.43
CA SER A 389 -2.60 -14.28 46.83
C SER A 389 -3.23 -13.29 47.83
N ALA A 390 -3.12 -11.99 47.55
CA ALA A 390 -3.76 -10.94 48.33
C ALA A 390 -5.29 -11.02 48.23
N PHE A 391 -5.82 -11.25 47.06
CA PHE A 391 -7.26 -11.46 46.83
C PHE A 391 -7.77 -12.66 47.62
N ASP A 392 -7.14 -13.84 47.46
CA ASP A 392 -7.53 -15.08 48.18
C ASP A 392 -7.54 -14.89 49.70
N PHE A 393 -6.60 -14.10 50.23
CA PHE A 393 -6.55 -13.80 51.64
C PHE A 393 -7.66 -12.82 52.08
N ALA A 394 -7.92 -11.80 51.29
CA ALA A 394 -9.01 -10.83 51.53
C ALA A 394 -10.38 -11.52 51.44
N GLU A 395 -10.59 -12.42 50.48
CA GLU A 395 -11.80 -13.23 50.34
C GLU A 395 -12.07 -14.09 51.56
N LYS A 396 -11.06 -14.84 52.05
CA LYS A 396 -11.19 -15.65 53.28
C LYS A 396 -11.54 -14.81 54.48
N LYS A 397 -10.88 -13.63 54.67
CA LYS A 397 -11.20 -12.72 55.78
C LYS A 397 -12.61 -12.15 55.67
N PHE A 398 -13.02 -11.77 54.46
CA PHE A 398 -14.37 -11.25 54.24
C PHE A 398 -15.43 -12.27 54.56
N ASN A 399 -15.26 -13.55 54.10
CA ASN A 399 -16.16 -14.64 54.38
C ASN A 399 -16.23 -15.01 55.87
N MET A 400 -15.16 -14.74 56.65
CA MET A 400 -15.13 -14.87 58.11
C MET A 400 -15.68 -13.64 58.86
N GLY A 401 -16.09 -12.59 58.17
CA GLY A 401 -16.59 -11.37 58.76
C GLY A 401 -15.50 -10.46 59.38
N THR A 402 -14.21 -10.73 59.11
CA THR A 402 -13.06 -10.03 59.72
C THR A 402 -12.43 -8.98 58.81
N ALA A 403 -12.86 -8.86 57.55
CA ALA A 403 -12.47 -7.79 56.61
C ALA A 403 -13.67 -6.93 56.24
N SER A 404 -13.41 -5.65 55.96
CA SER A 404 -14.43 -4.75 55.44
C SER A 404 -14.76 -5.04 53.98
N SER A 405 -15.98 -4.67 53.49
CA SER A 405 -16.33 -4.71 52.08
C SER A 405 -15.39 -3.87 51.21
N PHE A 406 -14.85 -2.77 51.77
CA PHE A 406 -13.87 -1.93 51.11
C PHE A 406 -12.57 -2.66 50.81
N ASP A 407 -12.01 -3.37 51.82
CA ASP A 407 -10.75 -4.12 51.67
C ASP A 407 -10.90 -5.24 50.65
N TYR A 408 -12.03 -5.93 50.64
CA TYR A 408 -12.31 -7.00 49.69
C TYR A 408 -12.49 -6.43 48.27
N THR A 409 -13.28 -5.36 48.08
CA THR A 409 -13.45 -4.70 46.77
C THR A 409 -12.12 -4.16 46.25
N ASN A 410 -11.27 -3.60 47.11
CA ASN A 410 -9.93 -3.15 46.74
C ASN A 410 -9.05 -4.31 46.24
N ALA A 411 -9.12 -5.47 46.90
CA ALA A 411 -8.39 -6.67 46.45
C ALA A 411 -8.87 -7.19 45.09
N ILE A 412 -10.18 -7.17 44.82
CA ILE A 412 -10.76 -7.46 43.50
C ILE A 412 -10.20 -6.52 42.43
N ASN A 413 -10.18 -5.20 42.75
CA ASN A 413 -9.70 -4.20 41.79
C ASN A 413 -8.21 -4.36 41.47
N ILE A 414 -7.38 -4.62 42.50
CA ILE A 414 -5.93 -4.85 42.37
C ILE A 414 -5.68 -6.11 41.49
N LYS A 415 -6.40 -7.21 41.78
CA LYS A 415 -6.30 -8.44 40.98
C LYS A 415 -6.70 -8.21 39.51
N ALA A 416 -7.86 -7.60 39.25
CA ALA A 416 -8.33 -7.31 37.91
C ALA A 416 -7.37 -6.41 37.12
N GLN A 417 -6.77 -5.40 37.83
CA GLN A 417 -5.74 -4.54 37.22
C GLN A 417 -4.47 -5.32 36.91
N ALA A 418 -4.04 -6.26 37.77
CA ALA A 418 -2.88 -7.10 37.52
C ALA A 418 -3.11 -8.07 36.36
N GLU A 419 -4.30 -8.67 36.24
CA GLU A 419 -4.73 -9.49 35.10
C GLU A 419 -4.68 -8.71 33.80
N SER A 420 -5.28 -7.51 33.76
CA SER A 420 -5.24 -6.61 32.60
C SER A 420 -3.80 -6.24 32.22
N THR A 421 -2.95 -5.93 33.20
CA THR A 421 -1.54 -5.60 32.98
C THR A 421 -0.76 -6.77 32.41
N LEU A 422 -1.00 -8.00 32.89
CA LEU A 422 -0.35 -9.22 32.36
C LEU A 422 -0.77 -9.47 30.92
N VAL A 423 -2.06 -9.36 30.62
CA VAL A 423 -2.58 -9.53 29.25
C VAL A 423 -1.95 -8.47 28.33
N GLN A 424 -1.92 -7.22 28.74
CA GLN A 424 -1.27 -6.17 27.96
C GLN A 424 0.21 -6.45 27.70
N ALA A 425 0.96 -6.82 28.73
CA ALA A 425 2.39 -7.13 28.61
C ALA A 425 2.64 -8.36 27.71
N LYS A 426 1.76 -9.36 27.77
CA LYS A 426 1.80 -10.57 26.92
C LYS A 426 1.66 -10.20 25.44
N TYR A 427 0.60 -9.48 25.09
CA TYR A 427 0.35 -9.11 23.70
C TYR A 427 1.38 -8.11 23.18
N ASP A 428 1.88 -7.18 24.00
CA ASP A 428 2.97 -6.28 23.62
C ASP A 428 4.25 -7.06 23.30
N MET A 429 4.62 -8.04 24.13
CA MET A 429 5.79 -8.90 23.90
C MET A 429 5.64 -9.70 22.60
N ILE A 430 4.49 -10.30 22.33
CA ILE A 430 4.20 -11.02 21.07
C ILE A 430 4.36 -10.06 19.89
N PHE A 431 3.76 -8.88 19.98
CA PHE A 431 3.83 -7.86 18.94
C PHE A 431 5.27 -7.44 18.65
N LYS A 432 6.06 -7.13 19.68
CA LYS A 432 7.48 -6.75 19.53
C LYS A 432 8.32 -7.88 18.94
N SER A 433 8.01 -9.14 19.25
CA SER A 433 8.65 -10.31 18.63
C SER A 433 8.33 -10.39 17.13
N LYS A 434 7.06 -10.16 16.74
CA LYS A 434 6.65 -10.18 15.33
C LYS A 434 7.26 -9.05 14.50
N ILE A 435 7.55 -7.89 15.11
CA ILE A 435 8.32 -6.82 14.46
C ILE A 435 9.72 -7.34 14.06
N ILE A 436 10.37 -8.11 14.92
CA ILE A 436 11.68 -8.68 14.58
C ILE A 436 11.57 -9.73 13.47
N ASP A 437 10.55 -10.60 13.52
CA ASP A 437 10.29 -11.58 12.47
C ASP A 437 10.03 -10.89 11.12
N TYR A 438 9.30 -9.75 11.13
CA TYR A 438 9.11 -8.90 9.94
C TYR A 438 10.44 -8.40 9.35
N TYR A 439 11.38 -7.93 10.18
CA TYR A 439 12.69 -7.48 9.70
C TYR A 439 13.58 -8.63 9.19
N LEU A 440 13.34 -9.86 9.63
CA LEU A 440 14.06 -11.06 9.22
C LEU A 440 13.39 -11.82 8.07
N ASP A 441 12.33 -11.30 7.46
CA ASP A 441 11.52 -11.97 6.43
C ASP A 441 11.08 -13.39 6.83
N LYS A 442 10.86 -13.63 8.14
CA LYS A 442 10.29 -14.88 8.62
C LYS A 442 8.79 -14.92 8.39
N THR A 443 8.23 -16.13 8.39
CA THR A 443 6.78 -16.32 8.39
C THR A 443 6.16 -15.59 9.58
N LEU A 444 5.09 -14.85 9.31
CA LEU A 444 4.42 -14.00 10.30
C LEU A 444 3.23 -14.74 10.97
N ASP A 445 3.22 -16.07 10.94
CA ASP A 445 2.32 -16.96 11.68
C ASP A 445 2.66 -16.99 13.18
N PHE A 446 1.71 -17.48 14.00
CA PHE A 446 1.86 -17.62 15.45
C PHE A 446 2.27 -19.04 15.84
#